data_a26d89573b9c57a8480a73d5bd50991d
#
_entry.id   a26d89573b9c57a8480a73d5bd50991d
#
_cell.length_a   1.000
_cell.length_b   1.000
_cell.length_c   1.000
_cell.angle_alpha   90.00
_cell.angle_beta   90.00
_cell.angle_gamma   90.00
#
_symmetry.space_group_name_H-M   'P 1'
#
loop_
_entity.id
_entity.type
_entity.pdbx_description
1 polymer ?
#
loop_
_entity_poly.entity_id
_entity_poly.type
_entity_poly.pdbx_seq_one_letter_code
_entity_poly.pdbx_strand_id
1 'polypeptide(L)'
;MLKHSVNLSLYGLLLVVLGGCWGGNYLLLPTEPLGGGLNSLAREESPQLSYDGRYLVFVSDRPGYRAIFLFDVAQRQLLPLPGLNRPGMVQDQPSISGDGRYIAFRSEARGKSDIVVYDRLTRQQEIITATWQGEVQFPAISGDGRFVTFQSDRSGQWNIEIYDRGVRSPLPVAPNRQTFN
;
A
#
# COMPACT_ATOMS: atom_id res chain seq x y z
N MET A 1 85.33 8.56 12.49
CA MET A 1 84.06 8.31 13.19
C MET A 1 83.04 9.24 12.61
N LEU A 2 82.27 8.81 11.58
CA LEU A 2 81.23 9.57 10.96
C LEU A 2 79.86 8.99 11.46
N LYS A 3 79.06 9.79 12.12
CA LYS A 3 77.69 9.46 12.47
C LYS A 3 76.78 9.91 11.31
N HIS A 4 76.19 8.99 10.59
CA HIS A 4 75.12 9.27 9.68
C HIS A 4 73.78 9.36 10.42
N SER A 5 73.19 10.54 10.41
CA SER A 5 71.82 10.75 10.88
C SER A 5 70.85 10.41 9.72
N VAL A 6 70.02 9.41 9.94
CA VAL A 6 68.99 9.01 9.01
C VAL A 6 67.78 9.90 9.29
N ASN A 7 67.43 10.78 8.35
CA ASN A 7 66.19 11.56 8.37
C ASN A 7 65.04 10.65 7.94
N LEU A 8 64.19 10.30 8.93
CA LEU A 8 62.98 9.56 8.68
C LEU A 8 61.88 10.55 8.24
N SER A 9 61.68 10.63 6.90
CA SER A 9 60.62 11.41 6.29
C SER A 9 59.29 10.78 6.58
N LEU A 10 58.48 11.47 7.37
CA LEU A 10 57.11 11.07 7.79
C LEU A 10 56.17 11.32 6.61
N TYR A 11 55.91 10.30 5.79
CA TYR A 11 54.83 10.33 4.81
C TYR A 11 53.50 10.23 5.55
N GLY A 12 52.90 11.40 5.74
CA GLY A 12 51.52 11.49 6.21
C GLY A 12 50.58 10.90 5.15
N LEU A 13 50.12 9.70 5.39
CA LEU A 13 49.05 9.07 4.60
C LEU A 13 47.73 9.80 4.88
N LEU A 14 47.36 10.75 4.01
CA LEU A 14 46.05 11.43 4.01
C LEU A 14 44.98 10.43 3.57
N LEU A 15 44.36 9.74 4.54
CA LEU A 15 43.15 8.95 4.32
C LEU A 15 41.99 9.91 4.04
N VAL A 16 41.74 10.19 2.74
CA VAL A 16 40.48 10.82 2.31
C VAL A 16 39.38 9.77 2.51
N VAL A 17 38.67 9.88 3.64
CA VAL A 17 37.43 9.15 3.83
C VAL A 17 36.41 9.77 2.87
N LEU A 18 36.23 9.17 1.71
CA LEU A 18 35.10 9.45 0.82
C LEU A 18 33.83 8.99 1.56
N GLY A 19 33.27 9.87 2.36
CA GLY A 19 31.93 9.76 2.92
C GLY A 19 30.95 9.75 1.76
N GLY A 20 30.74 8.60 1.14
CA GLY A 20 29.66 8.39 0.20
C GLY A 20 28.35 8.69 0.93
N CYS A 21 27.59 9.65 0.43
CA CYS A 21 26.19 9.84 0.84
C CYS A 21 25.42 8.57 0.50
N TRP A 22 25.36 7.64 1.43
CA TRP A 22 24.41 6.53 1.42
C TRP A 22 23.08 7.09 1.91
N GLY A 23 22.48 7.95 1.10
CA GLY A 23 21.17 8.54 1.36
C GLY A 23 20.06 7.66 0.82
N GLY A 24 19.60 6.72 1.59
CA GLY A 24 18.40 5.94 1.30
C GLY A 24 18.31 4.80 2.29
N ASN A 25 17.63 5.01 3.39
CA ASN A 25 17.35 3.94 4.35
C ASN A 25 16.24 3.06 3.78
N TYR A 26 16.62 2.06 2.96
CA TYR A 26 15.68 1.04 2.54
C TYR A 26 15.33 0.14 3.73
N LEU A 27 14.05 -0.01 3.99
CA LEU A 27 13.57 -1.00 4.94
C LEU A 27 13.71 -2.39 4.26
N LEU A 28 14.79 -3.08 4.58
CA LEU A 28 15.00 -4.44 4.07
C LEU A 28 14.06 -5.39 4.82
N LEU A 29 13.05 -5.87 4.11
CA LEU A 29 12.13 -6.88 4.61
C LEU A 29 12.49 -8.23 3.99
N PRO A 30 12.60 -9.30 4.79
CA PRO A 30 12.93 -10.62 4.29
C PRO A 30 11.80 -11.15 3.38
N THR A 31 12.19 -12.00 2.42
CA THR A 31 11.23 -12.78 1.64
C THR A 31 10.89 -14.04 2.44
N GLU A 32 9.62 -14.22 2.74
CA GLU A 32 9.15 -15.38 3.51
C GLU A 32 8.51 -16.42 2.60
N PRO A 33 9.02 -17.67 2.55
CA PRO A 33 8.50 -18.72 1.68
C PRO A 33 7.01 -19.03 1.92
N LEU A 34 6.54 -18.91 3.17
CA LEU A 34 5.15 -19.16 3.55
C LEU A 34 4.24 -17.93 3.52
N GLY A 35 4.76 -16.78 3.04
CA GLY A 35 3.94 -15.60 2.76
C GLY A 35 3.41 -14.83 3.96
N GLY A 36 4.03 -14.96 5.14
CA GLY A 36 3.65 -14.20 6.34
C GLY A 36 4.12 -12.74 6.33
N GLY A 37 5.20 -12.44 5.60
CA GLY A 37 5.76 -11.11 5.46
C GLY A 37 5.25 -10.30 4.27
N LEU A 38 5.86 -9.13 4.05
CA LEU A 38 5.55 -8.28 2.89
C LEU A 38 5.90 -8.99 1.59
N ASN A 39 7.12 -9.50 1.49
CA ASN A 39 7.62 -10.18 0.30
C ASN A 39 7.44 -11.70 0.44
N SER A 40 7.02 -12.36 -0.62
CA SER A 40 6.90 -13.81 -0.74
C SER A 40 7.61 -14.31 -2.01
N LEU A 41 7.49 -15.59 -2.32
CA LEU A 41 7.95 -16.16 -3.59
C LEU A 41 6.98 -15.88 -4.75
N ALA A 42 5.79 -15.35 -4.45
CA ALA A 42 4.84 -14.93 -5.45
C ALA A 42 5.13 -13.51 -5.94
N ARG A 43 4.39 -13.09 -6.95
CA ARG A 43 4.48 -11.76 -7.51
C ARG A 43 3.76 -10.77 -6.60
N GLU A 44 4.42 -9.68 -6.22
CA GLU A 44 3.86 -8.54 -5.52
C GLU A 44 3.86 -7.31 -6.42
N GLU A 45 2.71 -6.61 -6.53
CA GLU A 45 2.53 -5.48 -7.44
C GLU A 45 1.66 -4.37 -6.85
N SER A 46 1.64 -3.22 -7.52
CA SER A 46 0.73 -2.09 -7.24
C SER A 46 0.74 -1.64 -5.77
N PRO A 47 1.91 -1.37 -5.17
CA PRO A 47 1.98 -0.94 -3.78
C PRO A 47 1.47 0.50 -3.63
N GLN A 48 0.67 0.75 -2.56
CA GLN A 48 0.24 2.08 -2.17
C GLN A 48 0.26 2.25 -0.65
N LEU A 49 0.84 3.34 -0.17
CA LEU A 49 0.88 3.68 1.25
C LEU A 49 -0.31 4.56 1.64
N SER A 50 -0.82 4.38 2.86
CA SER A 50 -1.66 5.38 3.52
C SER A 50 -0.87 6.69 3.73
N TYR A 51 -1.59 7.82 3.91
CA TYR A 51 -0.94 9.12 4.03
C TYR A 51 0.05 9.21 5.20
N ASP A 52 -0.25 8.54 6.31
CA ASP A 52 0.61 8.47 7.49
C ASP A 52 1.76 7.45 7.35
N GLY A 53 1.84 6.73 6.22
CA GLY A 53 2.86 5.70 5.97
C GLY A 53 2.72 4.44 6.81
N ARG A 54 1.65 4.30 7.60
CA ARG A 54 1.45 3.15 8.48
C ARG A 54 1.03 1.89 7.73
N TYR A 55 0.16 2.03 6.75
CA TYR A 55 -0.40 0.90 6.01
C TYR A 55 0.09 0.90 4.57
N LEU A 56 0.48 -0.28 4.10
CA LEU A 56 0.81 -0.56 2.71
C LEU A 56 -0.21 -1.56 2.16
N VAL A 57 -0.99 -1.14 1.17
CA VAL A 57 -1.84 -2.04 0.40
C VAL A 57 -1.11 -2.44 -0.88
N PHE A 58 -1.25 -3.69 -1.31
CA PHE A 58 -0.61 -4.22 -2.51
C PHE A 58 -1.36 -5.43 -3.05
N VAL A 59 -1.01 -5.87 -4.25
CA VAL A 59 -1.53 -7.08 -4.88
C VAL A 59 -0.50 -8.19 -4.78
N SER A 60 -0.95 -9.41 -4.53
CA SER A 60 -0.08 -10.59 -4.60
C SER A 60 -0.82 -11.80 -5.15
N ASP A 61 -0.08 -12.66 -5.86
CA ASP A 61 -0.57 -13.93 -6.39
C ASP A 61 -0.32 -15.11 -5.42
N ARG A 62 0.11 -14.83 -4.17
CA ARG A 62 0.47 -15.86 -3.17
C ARG A 62 -0.63 -16.87 -2.83
N PRO A 63 -1.94 -16.56 -2.90
CA PRO A 63 -2.97 -17.58 -2.71
C PRO A 63 -3.32 -18.38 -3.97
N GLY A 64 -2.54 -18.23 -5.06
CA GLY A 64 -2.81 -18.86 -6.36
C GLY A 64 -3.79 -18.09 -7.25
N TYR A 65 -4.20 -16.91 -6.83
CA TYR A 65 -5.01 -15.97 -7.60
C TYR A 65 -4.67 -14.55 -7.18
N ARG A 66 -5.06 -13.57 -7.99
CA ARG A 66 -4.79 -12.16 -7.75
C ARG A 66 -5.62 -11.63 -6.58
N ALA A 67 -4.97 -11.21 -5.51
CA ALA A 67 -5.61 -10.81 -4.26
C ALA A 67 -4.93 -9.57 -3.66
N ILE A 68 -5.71 -8.79 -2.90
CA ILE A 68 -5.25 -7.58 -2.24
C ILE A 68 -4.80 -7.91 -0.82
N PHE A 69 -3.65 -7.42 -0.44
CA PHE A 69 -3.06 -7.56 0.88
C PHE A 69 -2.84 -6.21 1.54
N LEU A 70 -2.87 -6.21 2.85
CA LEU A 70 -2.58 -5.06 3.69
C LEU A 70 -1.47 -5.39 4.66
N PHE A 71 -0.46 -4.54 4.73
CA PHE A 71 0.69 -4.70 5.60
C PHE A 71 0.78 -3.51 6.56
N ASP A 72 0.91 -3.77 7.85
CA ASP A 72 1.25 -2.75 8.86
C ASP A 72 2.77 -2.59 8.88
N VAL A 73 3.24 -1.42 8.43
CA VAL A 73 4.67 -1.11 8.27
C VAL A 73 5.36 -1.03 9.63
N ALA A 74 4.67 -0.50 10.66
CA ALA A 74 5.23 -0.36 12.00
C ALA A 74 5.33 -1.71 12.72
N GLN A 75 4.29 -2.55 12.59
CA GLN A 75 4.24 -3.87 13.21
C GLN A 75 4.91 -4.97 12.36
N ARG A 76 5.25 -4.65 11.10
CA ARG A 76 5.88 -5.56 10.13
C ARG A 76 5.09 -6.85 9.92
N GLN A 77 3.76 -6.75 9.83
CA GLN A 77 2.88 -7.90 9.66
C GLN A 77 1.74 -7.65 8.69
N LEU A 78 1.27 -8.72 8.06
CA LEU A 78 0.05 -8.68 7.26
C LEU A 78 -1.17 -8.56 8.16
N LEU A 79 -2.10 -7.70 7.76
CA LEU A 79 -3.38 -7.55 8.42
C LEU A 79 -4.48 -8.26 7.62
N PRO A 80 -5.40 -8.97 8.27
CA PRO A 80 -6.48 -9.65 7.59
C PRO A 80 -7.47 -8.66 6.98
N LEU A 81 -7.97 -8.99 5.79
CA LEU A 81 -9.02 -8.27 5.07
C LEU A 81 -10.23 -9.20 4.86
N PRO A 82 -10.98 -9.53 5.94
CA PRO A 82 -12.06 -10.50 5.86
C PRO A 82 -13.16 -10.04 4.91
N GLY A 83 -13.52 -10.92 3.97
CA GLY A 83 -14.56 -10.65 2.97
C GLY A 83 -14.13 -9.78 1.79
N LEU A 84 -12.88 -9.28 1.74
CA LEU A 84 -12.40 -8.53 0.58
C LEU A 84 -12.09 -9.47 -0.57
N ASN A 85 -11.15 -10.40 -0.37
CA ASN A 85 -10.68 -11.29 -1.41
C ASN A 85 -11.65 -12.46 -1.65
N ARG A 86 -11.91 -12.77 -2.91
CA ARG A 86 -12.74 -13.90 -3.32
C ARG A 86 -11.92 -14.86 -4.21
N PRO A 87 -11.78 -16.13 -3.83
CA PRO A 87 -11.05 -17.10 -4.64
C PRO A 87 -11.58 -17.16 -6.09
N GLY A 88 -10.65 -17.22 -7.05
CA GLY A 88 -10.95 -17.29 -8.46
C GLY A 88 -11.42 -15.97 -9.12
N MET A 89 -11.40 -14.86 -8.37
CA MET A 89 -11.73 -13.53 -8.89
C MET A 89 -10.48 -12.68 -9.00
N VAL A 90 -10.42 -11.84 -10.04
CA VAL A 90 -9.36 -10.83 -10.19
C VAL A 90 -9.72 -9.63 -9.32
N GLN A 91 -8.80 -9.27 -8.42
CA GLN A 91 -8.87 -8.08 -7.58
C GLN A 91 -7.49 -7.42 -7.61
N ASP A 92 -7.44 -6.21 -8.17
CA ASP A 92 -6.18 -5.52 -8.40
C ASP A 92 -6.30 -3.99 -8.30
N GLN A 93 -5.18 -3.30 -8.58
CA GLN A 93 -5.10 -1.84 -8.60
C GLN A 93 -5.65 -1.20 -7.31
N PRO A 94 -5.20 -1.61 -6.11
CA PRO A 94 -5.71 -1.05 -4.88
C PRO A 94 -5.25 0.39 -4.67
N SER A 95 -6.09 1.18 -3.99
CA SER A 95 -5.76 2.50 -3.45
C SER A 95 -6.33 2.61 -2.04
N ILE A 96 -5.60 3.24 -1.12
CA ILE A 96 -5.96 3.27 0.30
C ILE A 96 -6.16 4.72 0.78
N SER A 97 -7.19 4.94 1.64
CA SER A 97 -7.43 6.24 2.28
C SER A 97 -6.32 6.62 3.25
N GLY A 98 -6.26 7.91 3.60
CA GLY A 98 -5.19 8.47 4.42
C GLY A 98 -5.06 7.84 5.80
N ASP A 99 -6.17 7.45 6.41
CA ASP A 99 -6.27 6.76 7.71
C ASP A 99 -6.19 5.22 7.58
N GLY A 100 -6.07 4.70 6.37
CA GLY A 100 -6.03 3.27 6.10
C GLY A 100 -7.38 2.55 6.25
N ARG A 101 -8.50 3.27 6.43
CA ARG A 101 -9.82 2.67 6.63
C ARG A 101 -10.42 2.10 5.36
N TYR A 102 -10.36 2.86 4.27
CA TYR A 102 -11.00 2.48 3.01
C TYR A 102 -9.97 2.00 2.00
N ILE A 103 -10.30 0.93 1.28
CA ILE A 103 -9.51 0.42 0.16
C ILE A 103 -10.40 0.43 -1.07
N ALA A 104 -10.07 1.27 -2.05
CA ALA A 104 -10.68 1.25 -3.37
C ALA A 104 -9.88 0.30 -4.27
N PHE A 105 -10.54 -0.50 -5.08
CA PHE A 105 -9.86 -1.46 -5.96
C PHE A 105 -10.71 -1.82 -7.17
N ARG A 106 -10.07 -2.37 -8.20
CA ARG A 106 -10.72 -2.95 -9.36
C ARG A 106 -11.05 -4.41 -9.09
N SER A 107 -12.26 -4.84 -9.44
CA SER A 107 -12.72 -6.22 -9.28
C SER A 107 -13.43 -6.71 -10.53
N GLU A 108 -13.20 -7.97 -10.92
CA GLU A 108 -13.91 -8.65 -12.00
C GLU A 108 -14.94 -9.68 -11.50
N ALA A 109 -15.34 -9.59 -10.22
CA ALA A 109 -16.23 -10.56 -9.58
C ALA A 109 -17.61 -10.71 -10.23
N ARG A 110 -18.03 -9.76 -11.06
CA ARG A 110 -19.33 -9.76 -11.74
C ARG A 110 -19.25 -10.05 -13.24
N GLY A 111 -18.09 -10.54 -13.71
CA GLY A 111 -17.85 -10.80 -15.14
C GLY A 111 -17.59 -9.53 -15.97
N LYS A 112 -17.43 -8.38 -15.30
CA LYS A 112 -16.96 -7.11 -15.86
C LYS A 112 -16.09 -6.43 -14.84
N SER A 113 -15.29 -5.43 -15.27
CA SER A 113 -14.55 -4.62 -14.32
C SER A 113 -15.48 -3.66 -13.57
N ASP A 114 -15.34 -3.65 -12.26
CA ASP A 114 -16.01 -2.72 -11.35
C ASP A 114 -15.00 -2.04 -10.41
N ILE A 115 -15.30 -0.81 -10.01
CA ILE A 115 -14.61 -0.16 -8.89
C ILE A 115 -15.40 -0.44 -7.62
N VAL A 116 -14.69 -1.00 -6.64
CA VAL A 116 -15.25 -1.40 -5.35
C VAL A 116 -14.51 -0.66 -4.25
N VAL A 117 -15.22 -0.22 -3.22
CA VAL A 117 -14.63 0.34 -2.01
C VAL A 117 -14.95 -0.58 -0.84
N TYR A 118 -13.91 -1.05 -0.17
CA TYR A 118 -14.01 -1.86 1.03
C TYR A 118 -13.75 -1.00 2.27
N ASP A 119 -14.66 -1.06 3.24
CA ASP A 119 -14.48 -0.46 4.57
C ASP A 119 -13.95 -1.51 5.53
N ARG A 120 -12.72 -1.35 5.99
CA ARG A 120 -12.04 -2.28 6.91
C ARG A 120 -12.73 -2.39 8.27
N LEU A 121 -13.40 -1.34 8.72
CA LEU A 121 -14.04 -1.33 10.03
C LEU A 121 -15.38 -2.07 10.01
N THR A 122 -16.19 -1.83 8.99
CA THR A 122 -17.50 -2.50 8.84
C THR A 122 -17.41 -3.80 8.06
N ARG A 123 -16.30 -4.05 7.35
CA ARG A 123 -16.08 -5.18 6.44
C ARG A 123 -17.07 -5.21 5.27
N GLN A 124 -17.65 -4.06 4.94
CA GLN A 124 -18.61 -3.93 3.85
C GLN A 124 -17.91 -3.52 2.56
N GLN A 125 -18.45 -3.98 1.44
CA GLN A 125 -18.03 -3.58 0.10
C GLN A 125 -19.14 -2.77 -0.57
N GLU A 126 -18.77 -1.65 -1.19
CA GLU A 126 -19.63 -0.78 -1.99
C GLU A 126 -19.14 -0.83 -3.44
N ILE A 127 -19.97 -1.29 -4.37
CA ILE A 127 -19.65 -1.31 -5.80
C ILE A 127 -20.11 0.02 -6.39
N ILE A 128 -19.20 0.98 -6.57
CA ILE A 128 -19.57 2.32 -7.00
C ILE A 128 -19.89 2.43 -8.49
N THR A 129 -19.51 1.43 -9.28
CA THR A 129 -19.79 1.33 -10.73
C THR A 129 -20.82 0.26 -11.07
N ALA A 130 -21.68 -0.12 -10.11
CA ALA A 130 -22.62 -1.24 -10.27
C ALA A 130 -23.51 -1.15 -11.52
N THR A 131 -23.93 0.06 -11.89
CA THR A 131 -24.80 0.36 -13.02
C THR A 131 -24.06 0.87 -14.27
N TRP A 132 -22.72 0.94 -14.22
CA TRP A 132 -21.91 1.49 -15.30
C TRP A 132 -21.78 0.49 -16.43
N GLN A 133 -21.76 1.02 -17.66
CA GLN A 133 -21.39 0.28 -18.87
C GLN A 133 -19.92 0.59 -19.21
N GLY A 134 -19.25 -0.35 -19.89
CA GLY A 134 -17.84 -0.22 -20.26
C GLY A 134 -16.87 -0.67 -19.18
N GLU A 135 -15.59 -0.49 -19.46
CA GLU A 135 -14.49 -0.89 -18.59
C GLU A 135 -14.09 0.24 -17.63
N VAL A 136 -13.62 -0.15 -16.47
CA VAL A 136 -13.12 0.79 -15.44
C VAL A 136 -11.78 0.31 -14.89
N GLN A 137 -10.88 1.26 -14.54
CA GLN A 137 -9.55 0.94 -14.04
C GLN A 137 -8.92 2.09 -13.26
N PHE A 138 -7.81 1.79 -12.57
CA PHE A 138 -6.97 2.74 -11.84
C PHE A 138 -7.74 3.61 -10.85
N PRO A 139 -8.43 3.00 -9.87
CA PRO A 139 -9.07 3.78 -8.82
C PRO A 139 -8.05 4.49 -7.94
N ALA A 140 -8.38 5.72 -7.52
CA ALA A 140 -7.68 6.44 -6.48
C ALA A 140 -8.70 7.01 -5.50
N ILE A 141 -8.45 6.84 -4.18
CA ILE A 141 -9.35 7.31 -3.13
C ILE A 141 -8.72 8.49 -2.37
N SER A 142 -9.53 9.49 -2.04
CA SER A 142 -9.10 10.64 -1.23
C SER A 142 -8.73 10.24 0.20
N GLY A 143 -7.91 11.06 0.86
CA GLY A 143 -7.43 10.78 2.21
C GLY A 143 -8.55 10.59 3.24
N ASP A 144 -9.66 11.29 3.09
CA ASP A 144 -10.87 11.17 3.93
C ASP A 144 -11.83 10.04 3.48
N GLY A 145 -11.52 9.36 2.38
CA GLY A 145 -12.33 8.28 1.81
C GLY A 145 -13.62 8.74 1.11
N ARG A 146 -13.81 10.05 0.90
CA ARG A 146 -15.03 10.60 0.30
C ARG A 146 -15.03 10.49 -1.21
N PHE A 147 -13.97 10.91 -1.87
CA PHE A 147 -13.90 10.92 -3.32
C PHE A 147 -13.13 9.71 -3.83
N VAL A 148 -13.66 9.09 -4.89
CA VAL A 148 -12.96 8.04 -5.64
C VAL A 148 -12.89 8.49 -7.09
N THR A 149 -11.69 8.56 -7.63
CA THR A 149 -11.46 8.82 -9.05
C THR A 149 -11.07 7.51 -9.74
N PHE A 150 -11.40 7.37 -11.00
CA PHE A 150 -11.02 6.21 -11.80
C PHE A 150 -11.12 6.54 -13.29
N GLN A 151 -10.54 5.69 -14.14
CA GLN A 151 -10.69 5.78 -15.57
C GLN A 151 -11.89 4.94 -16.03
N SER A 152 -12.62 5.42 -17.03
CA SER A 152 -13.73 4.71 -17.65
C SER A 152 -13.78 4.98 -19.16
N ASP A 153 -14.15 3.97 -19.96
CA ASP A 153 -14.36 4.09 -21.39
C ASP A 153 -15.83 4.16 -21.79
N ARG A 154 -16.74 4.36 -20.85
CA ARG A 154 -18.20 4.37 -21.06
C ARG A 154 -18.70 5.30 -22.19
N SER A 155 -17.93 6.33 -22.52
CA SER A 155 -18.24 7.29 -23.59
C SER A 155 -17.59 6.93 -24.94
N GLY A 156 -16.96 5.75 -25.05
CA GLY A 156 -16.21 5.31 -26.21
C GLY A 156 -14.76 5.76 -26.24
N GLN A 157 -14.30 6.46 -25.19
CA GLN A 157 -12.90 6.83 -24.95
C GLN A 157 -12.60 6.84 -23.47
N TRP A 158 -11.33 6.67 -23.08
CA TRP A 158 -10.91 6.72 -21.70
C TRP A 158 -11.01 8.15 -21.14
N ASN A 159 -11.82 8.32 -20.11
CA ASN A 159 -11.99 9.58 -19.36
C ASN A 159 -11.76 9.36 -17.87
N ILE A 160 -11.50 10.44 -17.15
CA ILE A 160 -11.43 10.44 -15.70
C ILE A 160 -12.81 10.72 -15.14
N GLU A 161 -13.23 9.88 -14.21
CA GLU A 161 -14.49 10.02 -13.47
C GLU A 161 -14.20 10.29 -12.00
N ILE A 162 -15.10 11.04 -11.37
CA ILE A 162 -15.04 11.35 -9.95
C ILE A 162 -16.35 10.94 -9.31
N TYR A 163 -16.30 10.04 -8.35
CA TYR A 163 -17.44 9.60 -7.57
C TYR A 163 -17.39 10.19 -6.16
N ASP A 164 -18.42 10.92 -5.74
CA ASP A 164 -18.58 11.45 -4.38
C ASP A 164 -19.41 10.46 -3.57
N ARG A 165 -18.79 9.78 -2.61
CA ARG A 165 -19.42 8.84 -1.68
C ARG A 165 -20.22 9.54 -0.58
N GLY A 166 -20.25 10.88 -0.57
CA GLY A 166 -20.85 11.69 0.47
C GLY A 166 -19.98 11.79 1.73
N VAL A 167 -20.42 12.68 2.63
CA VAL A 167 -19.74 12.85 3.93
C VAL A 167 -19.94 11.59 4.77
N ARG A 168 -18.84 10.92 5.10
CA ARG A 168 -18.84 9.74 5.97
C ARG A 168 -18.59 10.19 7.40
N SER A 169 -19.56 10.00 8.28
CA SER A 169 -19.37 10.31 9.70
C SER A 169 -18.19 9.51 10.27
N PRO A 170 -17.30 10.14 11.04
CA PRO A 170 -16.35 9.38 11.86
C PRO A 170 -17.17 8.42 12.74
N LEU A 171 -16.62 7.23 12.98
CA LEU A 171 -17.26 6.32 13.93
C LEU A 171 -17.44 7.04 15.27
N PRO A 172 -18.55 6.76 16.00
CA PRO A 172 -18.67 7.23 17.39
C PRO A 172 -17.40 6.78 18.13
N VAL A 173 -16.67 7.74 18.68
CA VAL A 173 -15.57 7.43 19.62
C VAL A 173 -16.22 6.69 20.77
N ALA A 174 -15.81 5.43 21.00
CA ALA A 174 -16.29 4.68 22.14
C ALA A 174 -16.08 5.53 23.41
N PRO A 175 -17.08 5.71 24.26
CA PRO A 175 -16.93 6.52 25.47
C PRO A 175 -15.78 5.93 26.28
N ASN A 176 -14.83 6.80 26.62
CA ASN A 176 -13.70 6.46 27.45
C ASN A 176 -14.24 5.82 28.73
N ARG A 177 -14.00 4.52 28.94
CA ARG A 177 -14.32 3.87 30.21
C ARG A 177 -13.49 4.57 31.28
N GLN A 178 -14.08 5.52 31.97
CA GLN A 178 -13.51 6.01 33.19
C GLN A 178 -13.38 4.82 34.15
N THR A 179 -12.16 4.44 34.42
CA THR A 179 -11.84 3.51 35.51
C THR A 179 -12.18 4.26 36.79
N PHE A 180 -13.31 3.95 37.39
CA PHE A 180 -13.56 4.31 38.77
C PHE A 180 -12.60 3.49 39.66
N ASN A 181 -11.73 4.24 40.36
CA ASN A 181 -10.95 3.70 41.47
C ASN A 181 -11.85 3.51 42.69
#